data_a7754c4d8f7f6588ab1854abf7d2a823
#
_entry.id   a7754c4d8f7f6588ab1854abf7d2a823
#
_cell.length_a   1.000
_cell.length_b   1.000
_cell.length_c   1.000
_cell.angle_alpha   90.00
_cell.angle_beta   90.00
_cell.angle_gamma   90.00
#
_symmetry.space_group_name_H-M   'P 1'
#
loop_
_entity.id
_entity.type
_entity.pdbx_description
1 polymer ?
#
loop_
_entity_poly.entity_id
_entity_poly.type
_entity_poly.pdbx_seq_one_letter_code
_entity_poly.pdbx_strand_id
1 'polypeptide(L)'
;NSYCKLKDYEEYNFPGKDCLPLQVTSYETNEFLGDAILGSIVTSYIYDRFHLIHNQTEGFLTKLKMRLVCGENLAKLSKCLNFNEFIIISKHIDEKCNGRDNKNILEDTFEAFIGAIYLDNGYEKTNEFLISVIEEYVDFTDILMTDTNYKDQLCRYFQQINKGETRPIYKHNKVD
;
A
#
# COMPACT_ATOMS: atom_id res chain seq x y z
N ASN A 1 -5.06 12.85 6.37
CA ASN A 1 -4.94 14.25 6.62
C ASN A 1 -6.25 14.81 7.21
N SER A 2 -6.41 14.60 8.51
CA SER A 2 -7.63 14.92 9.25
C SER A 2 -7.96 16.43 9.31
N TYR A 3 -7.01 17.29 9.03
CA TYR A 3 -7.17 18.73 9.20
C TYR A 3 -8.01 19.40 8.12
N CYS A 4 -7.98 18.88 6.92
CA CYS A 4 -8.71 19.46 5.81
C CYS A 4 -10.22 19.32 5.92
N LYS A 5 -10.70 18.48 6.83
CA LYS A 5 -12.13 18.26 7.09
C LYS A 5 -12.69 19.16 8.20
N LEU A 6 -11.87 19.97 8.85
CA LEU A 6 -12.32 20.91 9.85
C LEU A 6 -13.11 22.04 9.17
N LYS A 7 -14.40 22.15 9.49
CA LYS A 7 -15.27 23.24 8.99
C LYS A 7 -14.81 24.62 9.45
N ASP A 8 -13.97 24.67 10.48
CA ASP A 8 -13.55 25.86 11.21
C ASP A 8 -12.10 26.23 10.93
N TYR A 9 -11.61 25.93 9.72
CA TYR A 9 -10.25 26.26 9.30
C TYR A 9 -9.94 27.78 9.45
N GLU A 10 -10.93 28.63 9.27
CA GLU A 10 -10.83 30.08 9.42
C GLU A 10 -10.57 30.52 10.86
N GLU A 11 -10.93 29.71 11.86
CA GLU A 11 -10.73 30.00 13.29
C GLU A 11 -9.40 29.39 13.83
N TYR A 12 -8.66 28.67 13.00
CA TYR A 12 -7.42 28.04 13.43
C TYR A 12 -6.32 29.07 13.62
N ASN A 13 -5.91 29.27 14.87
CA ASN A 13 -4.73 30.08 15.21
C ASN A 13 -3.45 29.33 14.82
N PHE A 14 -2.76 29.80 13.80
CA PHE A 14 -1.48 29.26 13.37
C PHE A 14 -0.48 29.24 14.54
N PRO A 15 0.10 28.09 14.90
CA PRO A 15 0.87 27.95 16.15
C PRO A 15 2.25 28.63 16.14
N GLY A 16 2.68 29.21 15.03
CA GLY A 16 3.93 29.98 14.94
C GLY A 16 4.72 29.70 13.66
N LYS A 17 5.83 30.44 13.50
CA LYS A 17 6.64 30.41 12.26
C LYS A 17 7.34 29.08 11.99
N ASP A 18 7.55 28.29 13.04
CA ASP A 18 8.26 26.99 12.98
C ASP A 18 7.33 25.80 12.74
N CYS A 19 6.03 26.05 12.52
CA CYS A 19 5.06 25.02 12.25
C CYS A 19 4.64 25.01 10.79
N LEU A 20 4.44 23.83 10.24
CA LEU A 20 3.88 23.69 8.89
C LEU A 20 2.44 24.18 8.87
N PRO A 21 2.04 24.97 7.86
CA PRO A 21 0.65 25.39 7.71
C PRO A 21 -0.26 24.20 7.46
N LEU A 22 -1.49 24.26 7.96
CA LEU A 22 -2.51 23.28 7.61
C LEU A 22 -2.78 23.33 6.09
N GLN A 23 -2.90 22.17 5.49
CA GLN A 23 -3.23 22.08 4.07
C GLN A 23 -4.73 22.27 3.87
N VAL A 24 -5.11 23.00 2.83
CA VAL A 24 -6.53 23.22 2.47
C VAL A 24 -7.18 21.95 1.93
N THR A 25 -6.40 21.08 1.31
CA THR A 25 -6.84 19.82 0.70
C THR A 25 -6.17 18.63 1.37
N SER A 26 -6.88 17.52 1.47
CA SER A 26 -6.29 16.26 1.92
C SER A 26 -5.52 15.59 0.79
N TYR A 27 -4.65 14.64 1.14
CA TYR A 27 -3.96 13.83 0.15
C TYR A 27 -4.83 12.69 -0.43
N GLU A 28 -6.06 12.50 0.03
CA GLU A 28 -6.97 11.41 -0.38
C GLU A 28 -7.17 11.32 -1.91
N THR A 29 -7.16 12.46 -2.61
CA THR A 29 -7.25 12.46 -4.08
C THR A 29 -5.96 12.03 -4.77
N ASN A 30 -4.82 12.34 -4.17
CA ASN A 30 -3.52 11.87 -4.66
C ASN A 30 -3.33 10.38 -4.38
N GLU A 31 -3.78 9.89 -3.22
CA GLU A 31 -3.84 8.48 -2.85
C GLU A 31 -4.66 7.70 -3.88
N PHE A 32 -5.89 8.13 -4.17
CA PHE A 32 -6.73 7.50 -5.18
C PHE A 32 -6.05 7.40 -6.56
N LEU A 33 -5.39 8.47 -7.00
CA LEU A 33 -4.63 8.47 -8.26
C LEU A 33 -3.40 7.57 -8.17
N GLY A 34 -2.70 7.67 -7.05
CA GLY A 34 -1.45 6.93 -6.80
C GLY A 34 -1.64 5.43 -6.77
N ASP A 35 -2.71 4.91 -6.15
CA ASP A 35 -3.07 3.49 -6.18
C ASP A 35 -3.18 2.98 -7.62
N ALA A 36 -3.92 3.69 -8.48
CA ALA A 36 -4.09 3.30 -9.88
C ALA A 36 -2.75 3.29 -10.65
N ILE A 37 -1.91 4.31 -10.46
CA ILE A 37 -0.59 4.42 -11.11
C ILE A 37 0.36 3.34 -10.60
N LEU A 38 0.42 3.14 -9.28
CA LEU A 38 1.20 2.10 -8.62
C LEU A 38 0.81 0.71 -9.15
N GLY A 39 -0.49 0.42 -9.18
CA GLY A 39 -1.00 -0.84 -9.71
C GLY A 39 -0.63 -1.07 -11.19
N SER A 40 -0.62 -0.02 -12.01
CA SER A 40 -0.22 -0.08 -13.42
C SER A 40 1.29 -0.37 -13.56
N ILE A 41 2.13 0.39 -12.87
CA ILE A 41 3.60 0.26 -12.93
C ILE A 41 4.03 -1.12 -12.44
N VAL A 42 3.53 -1.56 -11.28
CA VAL A 42 3.86 -2.87 -10.72
C VAL A 42 3.44 -3.99 -11.68
N THR A 43 2.26 -3.87 -12.30
CA THR A 43 1.78 -4.88 -13.25
C THR A 43 2.70 -4.99 -14.48
N SER A 44 3.08 -3.86 -15.07
CA SER A 44 4.01 -3.83 -16.21
C SER A 44 5.36 -4.43 -15.84
N TYR A 45 5.93 -3.97 -14.73
CA TYR A 45 7.23 -4.44 -14.22
C TYR A 45 7.28 -5.96 -14.00
N ILE A 46 6.28 -6.54 -13.30
CA ILE A 46 6.28 -7.99 -13.06
C ILE A 46 5.99 -8.79 -14.33
N TYR A 47 5.20 -8.24 -15.26
CA TYR A 47 4.96 -8.86 -16.55
C TYR A 47 6.27 -8.98 -17.34
N ASP A 48 6.99 -7.88 -17.49
CA ASP A 48 8.25 -7.85 -18.22
C ASP A 48 9.30 -8.79 -17.59
N ARG A 49 9.46 -8.70 -16.27
CA ARG A 49 10.47 -9.46 -15.55
C ARG A 49 10.17 -10.96 -15.47
N PHE A 50 8.93 -11.33 -15.16
CA PHE A 50 8.59 -12.71 -14.83
C PHE A 50 7.87 -13.46 -15.96
N HIS A 51 7.08 -12.79 -16.77
CA HIS A 51 6.41 -13.46 -17.89
C HIS A 51 7.30 -13.49 -19.14
N LEU A 52 7.81 -12.36 -19.60
CA LEU A 52 8.60 -12.32 -20.85
C LEU A 52 9.93 -13.09 -20.70
N ILE A 53 10.57 -13.01 -19.55
CA ILE A 53 11.89 -13.63 -19.33
C ILE A 53 11.75 -15.08 -18.84
N HIS A 54 10.82 -15.34 -17.92
CA HIS A 54 10.72 -16.65 -17.23
C HIS A 54 9.44 -17.41 -17.56
N ASN A 55 8.61 -16.91 -18.48
CA ASN A 55 7.36 -17.54 -18.93
C ASN A 55 6.40 -17.93 -17.79
N GLN A 56 6.34 -17.09 -16.74
CA GLN A 56 5.45 -17.32 -15.60
C GLN A 56 3.99 -17.12 -15.99
N THR A 57 3.11 -17.85 -15.30
CA THR A 57 1.67 -17.85 -15.57
C THR A 57 0.96 -16.62 -15.01
N GLU A 58 -0.23 -16.31 -15.53
CA GLU A 58 -1.11 -15.26 -15.00
C GLU A 58 -1.38 -15.42 -13.50
N GLY A 59 -1.66 -16.64 -13.03
CA GLY A 59 -1.90 -16.90 -11.62
C GLY A 59 -0.69 -16.59 -10.72
N PHE A 60 0.53 -16.80 -11.21
CA PHE A 60 1.75 -16.38 -10.53
C PHE A 60 1.86 -14.85 -10.47
N LEU A 61 1.65 -14.17 -11.59
CA LEU A 61 1.73 -12.70 -11.69
C LEU A 61 0.68 -12.03 -10.80
N THR A 62 -0.54 -12.53 -10.79
CA THR A 62 -1.61 -12.01 -9.93
C THR A 62 -1.26 -12.14 -8.45
N LYS A 63 -0.74 -13.29 -8.01
CA LYS A 63 -0.30 -13.47 -6.63
C LYS A 63 0.85 -12.56 -6.26
N LEU A 64 1.83 -12.42 -7.14
CA LEU A 64 2.96 -11.54 -6.91
C LEU A 64 2.53 -10.07 -6.83
N LYS A 65 1.68 -9.62 -7.76
CA LYS A 65 1.09 -8.28 -7.72
C LYS A 65 0.41 -8.01 -6.38
N MET A 66 -0.53 -8.89 -5.98
CA MET A 66 -1.27 -8.72 -4.72
C MET A 66 -0.34 -8.54 -3.51
N ARG A 67 0.82 -9.20 -3.49
CA ARG A 67 1.78 -9.07 -2.40
C ARG A 67 2.61 -7.80 -2.47
N LEU A 68 2.95 -7.35 -3.67
CA LEU A 68 3.72 -6.11 -3.85
C LEU A 68 2.90 -4.88 -3.51
N VAL A 69 1.59 -4.87 -3.87
CA VAL A 69 0.69 -3.72 -3.65
C VAL A 69 -0.17 -3.85 -2.40
N CYS A 70 0.03 -4.86 -1.55
CA CYS A 70 -0.74 -4.95 -0.31
C CYS A 70 -0.29 -3.90 0.70
N GLY A 71 -1.23 -3.44 1.52
CA GLY A 71 -0.99 -2.39 2.51
C GLY A 71 0.15 -2.69 3.48
N GLU A 72 0.38 -3.97 3.82
CA GLU A 72 1.50 -4.36 4.66
C GLU A 72 2.86 -4.06 4.00
N ASN A 73 2.99 -4.37 2.71
CA ASN A 73 4.21 -4.09 1.98
C ASN A 73 4.39 -2.60 1.72
N LEU A 74 3.32 -1.88 1.33
CA LEU A 74 3.37 -0.42 1.11
C LEU A 74 3.73 0.33 2.39
N ALA A 75 3.16 -0.07 3.54
CA ALA A 75 3.53 0.50 4.84
C ALA A 75 5.00 0.22 5.20
N LYS A 76 5.54 -0.96 4.85
CA LYS A 76 6.97 -1.27 5.02
C LYS A 76 7.83 -0.36 4.14
N LEU A 77 7.49 -0.19 2.87
CA LEU A 77 8.21 0.71 1.95
C LEU A 77 8.17 2.16 2.44
N SER A 78 7.00 2.61 2.92
CA SER A 78 6.83 3.92 3.54
C SER A 78 7.81 4.15 4.70
N LYS A 79 7.99 3.14 5.56
CA LYS A 79 8.96 3.19 6.66
C LYS A 79 10.41 3.17 6.17
N CYS A 80 10.73 2.38 5.17
CA CYS A 80 12.06 2.37 4.57
C CYS A 80 12.47 3.74 4.02
N LEU A 81 11.48 4.51 3.54
CA LEU A 81 11.67 5.89 3.06
C LEU A 81 11.51 6.95 4.17
N ASN A 82 11.33 6.55 5.42
CA ASN A 82 11.12 7.40 6.58
C ASN A 82 9.89 8.34 6.47
N PHE A 83 8.87 7.98 5.71
CA PHE A 83 7.66 8.81 5.54
C PHE A 83 6.92 9.04 6.86
N ASN A 84 6.99 8.09 7.79
CA ASN A 84 6.45 8.20 9.13
C ASN A 84 6.94 9.45 9.89
N GLU A 85 8.13 9.97 9.58
CA GLU A 85 8.68 11.17 10.23
C GLU A 85 8.11 12.46 9.66
N PHE A 86 7.69 12.43 8.37
CA PHE A 86 7.27 13.62 7.63
C PHE A 86 5.75 13.78 7.50
N ILE A 87 4.95 12.76 7.86
CA ILE A 87 3.48 12.86 7.79
C ILE A 87 2.94 13.89 8.77
N ILE A 88 1.97 14.68 8.30
CA ILE A 88 1.25 15.67 9.12
C ILE A 88 -0.03 15.02 9.64
N ILE A 89 -0.03 14.66 10.91
CA ILE A 89 -1.18 14.05 11.60
C ILE A 89 -1.55 14.85 12.84
N SER A 90 -2.78 14.66 13.32
CA SER A 90 -3.21 15.33 14.55
C SER A 90 -2.47 14.76 15.75
N LYS A 91 -2.23 15.61 16.77
CA LYS A 91 -1.62 15.20 18.03
C LYS A 91 -2.34 14.03 18.69
N HIS A 92 -3.66 13.98 18.58
CA HIS A 92 -4.45 12.86 19.09
C HIS A 92 -4.11 11.54 18.36
N ILE A 93 -4.03 11.56 17.03
CA ILE A 93 -3.67 10.36 16.25
C ILE A 93 -2.22 9.96 16.52
N ASP A 94 -1.32 10.92 16.64
CA ASP A 94 0.08 10.67 16.93
C ASP A 94 0.28 10.00 18.30
N GLU A 95 -0.22 10.64 19.38
CA GLU A 95 0.05 10.21 20.75
C GLU A 95 -0.87 9.08 21.26
N LYS A 96 -2.13 9.03 20.79
CA LYS A 96 -3.13 8.07 21.31
C LYS A 96 -3.35 6.86 20.42
N CYS A 97 -3.11 7.00 19.11
CA CYS A 97 -3.39 5.95 18.15
C CYS A 97 -2.11 5.40 17.47
N ASN A 98 -0.93 5.83 17.94
CA ASN A 98 0.36 5.48 17.32
C ASN A 98 0.35 5.71 15.80
N GLY A 99 -0.12 6.89 15.39
CA GLY A 99 -0.44 7.18 13.99
C GLY A 99 0.73 7.08 13.04
N ARG A 100 1.96 7.38 13.52
CA ARG A 100 3.18 7.26 12.71
C ARG A 100 3.58 5.83 12.39
N ASP A 101 3.07 4.85 13.13
CA ASP A 101 3.25 3.42 12.89
C ASP A 101 1.99 2.72 12.39
N ASN A 102 0.90 3.48 12.18
CA ASN A 102 -0.34 2.92 11.68
C ASN A 102 -0.17 2.51 10.21
N LYS A 103 -0.42 1.22 9.94
CA LYS A 103 -0.23 0.64 8.60
C LYS A 103 -1.06 1.35 7.52
N ASN A 104 -2.32 1.65 7.80
CA ASN A 104 -3.19 2.29 6.82
C ASN A 104 -2.71 3.71 6.48
N ILE A 105 -2.29 4.49 7.51
CA ILE A 105 -1.77 5.84 7.28
C ILE A 105 -0.48 5.80 6.44
N LEU A 106 0.37 4.81 6.66
CA LEU A 106 1.62 4.64 5.92
C LEU A 106 1.39 4.16 4.49
N GLU A 107 0.43 3.26 4.28
CA GLU A 107 -0.06 2.81 2.98
C GLU A 107 -0.59 4.00 2.17
N ASP A 108 -1.60 4.70 2.70
CA ASP A 108 -2.22 5.87 2.08
C ASP A 108 -1.17 6.95 1.74
N THR A 109 -0.19 7.15 2.64
CA THR A 109 0.90 8.11 2.42
C THR A 109 1.78 7.71 1.25
N PHE A 110 2.11 6.41 1.12
CA PHE A 110 2.93 5.92 0.01
C PHE A 110 2.20 6.10 -1.32
N GLU A 111 0.93 5.72 -1.38
CA GLU A 111 0.10 5.88 -2.57
C GLU A 111 -0.06 7.36 -2.94
N ALA A 112 -0.35 8.21 -1.96
CA ALA A 112 -0.46 9.65 -2.20
C ALA A 112 0.84 10.26 -2.72
N PHE A 113 1.99 9.75 -2.26
CA PHE A 113 3.30 10.19 -2.73
C PHE A 113 3.55 9.76 -4.20
N ILE A 114 3.17 8.54 -4.56
CA ILE A 114 3.21 8.09 -5.97
C ILE A 114 2.33 8.97 -6.85
N GLY A 115 1.12 9.29 -6.40
CA GLY A 115 0.23 10.22 -7.10
C GLY A 115 0.83 11.61 -7.27
N ALA A 116 1.52 12.13 -6.26
CA ALA A 116 2.19 13.43 -6.31
C ALA A 116 3.36 13.43 -7.31
N ILE A 117 4.23 12.40 -7.28
CA ILE A 117 5.32 12.27 -8.27
C ILE A 117 4.76 12.23 -9.68
N TYR A 118 3.68 11.46 -9.88
CA TYR A 118 3.05 11.37 -11.19
C TYR A 118 2.53 12.71 -11.71
N LEU A 119 1.89 13.49 -10.86
CA LEU A 119 1.39 14.82 -11.23
C LEU A 119 2.51 15.81 -11.55
N ASP A 120 3.61 15.74 -10.83
CA ASP A 120 4.74 16.66 -10.99
C ASP A 120 5.68 16.26 -12.13
N ASN A 121 5.93 14.96 -12.33
CA ASN A 121 7.01 14.47 -13.18
C ASN A 121 6.55 13.51 -14.30
N GLY A 122 5.28 13.10 -14.28
CA GLY A 122 4.70 12.17 -15.26
C GLY A 122 5.07 10.70 -15.01
N TYR A 123 4.55 9.84 -15.90
CA TYR A 123 4.59 8.39 -15.73
C TYR A 123 6.02 7.82 -15.69
N GLU A 124 6.88 8.25 -16.61
CA GLU A 124 8.25 7.73 -16.74
C GLU A 124 9.06 7.87 -15.45
N LYS A 125 9.03 9.06 -14.85
CA LYS A 125 9.76 9.34 -13.61
C LYS A 125 9.16 8.62 -12.42
N THR A 126 7.86 8.48 -12.38
CA THR A 126 7.17 7.70 -11.35
C THR A 126 7.54 6.22 -11.44
N ASN A 127 7.60 5.70 -12.66
CA ASN A 127 8.02 4.33 -12.95
C ASN A 127 9.48 4.09 -12.50
N GLU A 128 10.41 4.95 -12.90
CA GLU A 128 11.82 4.87 -12.47
C GLU A 128 11.95 4.85 -10.94
N PHE A 129 11.25 5.76 -10.27
CA PHE A 129 11.25 5.86 -8.82
C PHE A 129 10.70 4.58 -8.17
N LEU A 130 9.49 4.16 -8.57
CA LEU A 130 8.81 3.03 -7.92
C LEU A 130 9.59 1.73 -8.12
N ILE A 131 10.12 1.49 -9.33
CA ILE A 131 10.94 0.30 -9.59
C ILE A 131 12.22 0.33 -8.75
N SER A 132 12.89 1.48 -8.63
CA SER A 132 14.09 1.59 -7.79
C SER A 132 13.81 1.25 -6.34
N VAL A 133 12.68 1.73 -5.79
CA VAL A 133 12.26 1.41 -4.41
C VAL A 133 11.96 -0.09 -4.25
N ILE A 134 11.25 -0.68 -5.22
CA ILE A 134 10.96 -2.12 -5.17
C ILE A 134 12.25 -2.96 -5.22
N GLU A 135 13.17 -2.63 -6.13
CA GLU A 135 14.43 -3.39 -6.27
C GLU A 135 15.35 -3.24 -5.05
N GLU A 136 15.29 -2.11 -4.37
CA GLU A 136 16.15 -1.85 -3.19
C GLU A 136 15.59 -2.49 -1.91
N TYR A 137 14.27 -2.41 -1.69
CA TYR A 137 13.69 -2.75 -0.39
C TYR A 137 12.85 -4.03 -0.38
N VAL A 138 12.54 -4.62 -1.54
CA VAL A 138 11.72 -5.83 -1.61
C VAL A 138 12.59 -7.07 -1.85
N ASP A 139 12.57 -7.98 -0.88
CA ASP A 139 13.11 -9.32 -1.08
C ASP A 139 12.06 -10.20 -1.79
N PHE A 140 12.26 -10.41 -3.09
CA PHE A 140 11.38 -11.28 -3.88
C PHE A 140 11.39 -12.73 -3.42
N THR A 141 12.50 -13.21 -2.84
CA THR A 141 12.58 -14.56 -2.31
C THR A 141 11.64 -14.72 -1.12
N ASP A 142 11.67 -13.75 -0.20
CA ASP A 142 10.76 -13.73 0.95
C ASP A 142 9.29 -13.65 0.49
N ILE A 143 8.98 -12.75 -0.43
CA ILE A 143 7.63 -12.63 -1.00
C ILE A 143 7.17 -13.92 -1.67
N LEU A 144 8.01 -14.62 -2.41
CA LEU A 144 7.64 -15.84 -3.12
C LEU A 144 7.52 -17.05 -2.19
N MET A 145 8.35 -17.13 -1.15
CA MET A 145 8.38 -18.26 -0.22
C MET A 145 7.29 -18.17 0.86
N THR A 146 6.86 -16.98 1.23
CA THR A 146 5.87 -16.77 2.30
C THR A 146 4.46 -16.81 1.72
N ASP A 147 3.78 -17.94 1.74
CA ASP A 147 2.36 -18.03 1.37
C ASP A 147 1.47 -17.67 2.57
N THR A 148 1.02 -16.43 2.63
CA THR A 148 0.15 -15.90 3.69
C THR A 148 -1.35 -16.06 3.40
N ASN A 149 -1.72 -16.61 2.25
CA ASN A 149 -3.12 -16.82 1.90
C ASN A 149 -3.66 -18.13 2.50
N TYR A 150 -3.81 -18.15 3.82
CA TYR A 150 -4.30 -19.32 4.57
C TYR A 150 -5.69 -19.80 4.08
N LYS A 151 -6.54 -18.91 3.58
CA LYS A 151 -7.84 -19.28 3.03
C LYS A 151 -7.70 -20.07 1.73
N ASP A 152 -6.80 -19.67 0.85
CA ASP A 152 -6.51 -20.38 -0.39
C ASP A 152 -5.78 -21.70 -0.13
N GLN A 153 -4.83 -21.72 0.83
CA GLN A 153 -4.16 -22.94 1.27
C GLN A 153 -5.18 -23.96 1.83
N LEU A 154 -6.09 -23.50 2.68
CA LEU A 154 -7.14 -24.36 3.22
C LEU A 154 -8.07 -24.87 2.12
N CYS A 155 -8.43 -24.02 1.16
CA CYS A 155 -9.26 -24.38 0.03
C CYS A 155 -8.58 -25.46 -0.83
N ARG A 156 -7.30 -25.27 -1.17
CA ARG A 156 -6.51 -26.24 -1.91
C ARG A 156 -6.35 -27.57 -1.17
N TYR A 157 -6.06 -27.52 0.11
CA TYR A 157 -5.97 -28.70 0.96
C TYR A 157 -7.29 -29.48 0.98
N PHE A 158 -8.42 -28.79 1.13
CA PHE A 158 -9.74 -29.39 1.14
C PHE A 158 -10.09 -30.03 -0.21
N GLN A 159 -9.74 -29.40 -1.32
CA GLN A 159 -9.92 -29.92 -2.67
C GLN A 159 -9.06 -31.18 -2.94
N GLN A 160 -7.83 -31.20 -2.39
CA GLN A 160 -6.95 -32.38 -2.51
C GLN A 160 -7.54 -33.60 -1.77
N ILE A 161 -8.03 -33.39 -0.55
CA ILE A 161 -8.63 -34.49 0.25
C ILE A 161 -9.91 -34.99 -0.41
N ASN A 162 -10.77 -34.11 -0.89
CA ASN A 162 -12.08 -34.45 -1.44
C ASN A 162 -12.09 -34.60 -2.96
N LYS A 163 -10.95 -34.80 -3.60
CA LYS A 163 -10.80 -34.99 -5.07
C LYS A 163 -11.53 -33.93 -5.91
N GLY A 164 -11.66 -32.73 -5.39
CA GLY A 164 -12.30 -31.60 -6.09
C GLY A 164 -13.83 -31.53 -5.99
N GLU A 165 -14.48 -32.49 -5.31
CA GLU A 165 -15.95 -32.60 -5.30
C GLU A 165 -16.64 -31.57 -4.36
N THR A 166 -15.92 -31.03 -3.38
CA THR A 166 -16.49 -30.10 -2.39
C THR A 166 -15.61 -28.89 -2.11
N ARG A 167 -16.25 -27.77 -1.78
CA ARG A 167 -15.57 -26.56 -1.30
C ARG A 167 -15.76 -26.38 0.20
N PRO A 168 -14.78 -25.83 0.93
CA PRO A 168 -14.92 -25.54 2.35
C PRO A 168 -16.04 -24.53 2.60
N ILE A 169 -16.87 -24.79 3.61
CA ILE A 169 -17.92 -23.86 4.06
C ILE A 169 -17.37 -23.08 5.24
N TYR A 170 -17.21 -21.77 5.07
CA TYR A 170 -16.74 -20.87 6.12
C TYR A 170 -17.91 -20.37 6.96
N LYS A 171 -17.84 -20.55 8.29
CA LYS A 171 -18.82 -20.01 9.24
C LYS A 171 -18.14 -18.98 10.12
N HIS A 172 -18.70 -17.77 10.17
CA HIS A 172 -18.28 -16.76 11.13
C HIS A 172 -19.01 -17.00 12.46
N ASN A 173 -18.28 -17.43 13.47
CA ASN A 173 -18.79 -17.40 14.83
C ASN A 173 -18.34 -16.06 15.44
N LYS A 174 -19.30 -15.23 15.88
CA LYS A 174 -18.95 -14.12 16.77
C LYS A 174 -18.46 -14.75 18.07
N VAL A 175 -17.23 -14.46 18.41
CA VAL A 175 -16.71 -14.70 19.77
C VAL A 175 -17.11 -13.45 20.54
N ASP A 176 -18.03 -13.59 21.50
CA ASP A 176 -18.44 -12.52 22.40
C ASP A 176 -17.29 -12.11 23.33
#